data_a9cb0cd9bc336b2eeb4942637e48a67c
#
_entry.id   a9cb0cd9bc336b2eeb4942637e48a67c
#
_cell.length_a   1.000
_cell.length_b   1.000
_cell.length_c   1.000
_cell.angle_alpha   90.00
_cell.angle_beta   90.00
_cell.angle_gamma   90.00
#
_symmetry.space_group_name_H-M   'P 1'
#
loop_
_entity.id
_entity.type
_entity.pdbx_description
1 polymer ?
#
loop_
_entity_poly.entity_id
_entity_poly.type
_entity_poly.pdbx_seq_one_letter_code
_entity_poly.pdbx_strand_id
1 'polypeptide(L)'
;MSAAGSHNFASMLAGHAADRPDAVALAMAGDYHPEDGYRLYDTLSFKALHERSDALAWGLQERLGITPGERVSMLVTPGFEFFVVGMALYKLGAVPVLIDPGMGREGFLRCVAANQPSALIAIPAGQALSRVFSSSFGSVKRRMTVGGGAWLFGGLSYDACLMPERGPFPMADVAPDSEASILFTSGSTGPAKGVVYTHGMFTTQARLIGRMMGIRAGESDVPCFLPFAMFSVSLGMTVTLPEINFSKPATAKAKAVLAALHHAQADQLVGSPAVMARIIEHGEERGGLRLPHLKRVLTFGAPISPAIHEAFRRLVGENVEIFTPYGATEALPLSVIGSREILAGAGAKTAAGAGTCVGRPIDEVAVRVIPITDGPVSAVDPVPQGEIGEITVRGPMVSPEYKELPQENAVAKVDTAEGRWHRMGDVGYVDESGRLWFCGRKSHRVTLKEGGVIFPDRLEGLFNTHPDVARAAVVGVAGEPVLIVEPKEKMSLRRDELVRALLVLAQTNDEARRVRRVLFYDRFPVDRRHNAKIDRPALAAWAARAR
;
A
#
# COMPACT_ATOMS: atom_id res chain seq x y z
N MET A 1 11.09 15.29 -30.80
CA MET A 1 11.29 16.34 -29.78
C MET A 1 10.78 15.76 -28.48
N SER A 2 11.69 15.40 -27.57
CA SER A 2 11.35 14.91 -26.22
C SER A 2 10.48 15.96 -25.53
N ALA A 3 9.32 15.55 -25.01
CA ALA A 3 8.47 16.40 -24.18
C ALA A 3 9.17 16.65 -22.82
N ALA A 4 10.27 17.39 -22.86
CA ALA A 4 10.92 17.89 -21.67
C ALA A 4 10.01 18.97 -21.09
N GLY A 5 9.25 18.64 -20.03
CA GLY A 5 8.53 19.63 -19.26
C GLY A 5 7.13 19.29 -18.76
N SER A 6 6.45 18.29 -19.27
CA SER A 6 5.12 17.97 -18.73
C SER A 6 5.23 17.23 -17.39
N HIS A 7 4.66 17.82 -16.34
CA HIS A 7 4.54 17.18 -15.02
C HIS A 7 3.37 16.18 -14.94
N ASN A 8 2.57 16.07 -16.00
CA ASN A 8 1.45 15.14 -16.06
C ASN A 8 1.94 13.68 -15.93
N PHE A 9 1.43 12.97 -14.94
CA PHE A 9 1.84 11.58 -14.68
C PHE A 9 1.68 10.66 -15.89
N ALA A 10 0.66 10.90 -16.75
CA ALA A 10 0.46 10.13 -17.98
C ALA A 10 1.57 10.34 -19.03
N SER A 11 2.43 11.36 -18.89
CA SER A 11 3.56 11.58 -19.80
C SER A 11 4.58 10.41 -19.76
N MET A 12 4.68 9.71 -18.64
CA MET A 12 5.54 8.53 -18.52
C MET A 12 5.07 7.41 -19.45
N LEU A 13 3.75 7.15 -19.52
CA LEU A 13 3.18 6.19 -20.49
C LEU A 13 3.44 6.64 -21.93
N ALA A 14 3.25 7.92 -22.23
CA ALA A 14 3.48 8.46 -23.57
C ALA A 14 4.95 8.26 -24.02
N GLY A 15 5.92 8.43 -23.11
CA GLY A 15 7.33 8.14 -23.37
C GLY A 15 7.54 6.68 -23.78
N HIS A 16 7.03 5.73 -23.00
CA HIS A 16 7.16 4.30 -23.32
C HIS A 16 6.40 3.89 -24.60
N ALA A 17 5.26 4.50 -24.87
CA ALA A 17 4.53 4.26 -26.12
C ALA A 17 5.30 4.75 -27.35
N ALA A 18 6.10 5.83 -27.22
CA ALA A 18 6.96 6.31 -28.30
C ALA A 18 8.22 5.45 -28.45
N ASP A 19 8.88 5.08 -27.35
CA ASP A 19 10.16 4.37 -27.36
C ASP A 19 9.98 2.87 -27.63
N ARG A 20 8.88 2.26 -27.21
CA ARG A 20 8.63 0.82 -27.24
C ARG A 20 7.16 0.49 -27.56
N PRO A 21 6.64 0.94 -28.72
CA PRO A 21 5.20 0.90 -29.04
C PRO A 21 4.58 -0.49 -28.96
N ASP A 22 5.28 -1.50 -29.46
CA ASP A 22 4.76 -2.87 -29.60
C ASP A 22 5.06 -3.74 -28.35
N ALA A 23 5.84 -3.23 -27.40
CA ALA A 23 6.09 -3.96 -26.16
C ALA A 23 4.79 -4.05 -25.33
N VAL A 24 4.57 -5.23 -24.73
CA VAL A 24 3.40 -5.47 -23.87
C VAL A 24 3.49 -4.61 -22.62
N ALA A 25 2.48 -3.78 -22.40
CA ALA A 25 2.30 -3.00 -21.17
C ALA A 25 1.53 -3.79 -20.12
N LEU A 26 0.47 -4.47 -20.55
CA LEU A 26 -0.45 -5.21 -19.67
C LEU A 26 -0.73 -6.60 -20.24
N ALA A 27 -0.78 -7.59 -19.35
CA ALA A 27 -1.24 -8.94 -19.65
C ALA A 27 -2.24 -9.38 -18.58
N MET A 28 -3.28 -10.08 -18.98
CA MET A 28 -4.32 -10.63 -18.09
C MET A 28 -4.64 -12.06 -18.50
N ALA A 29 -4.97 -12.91 -17.54
CA ALA A 29 -5.44 -14.25 -17.82
C ALA A 29 -6.78 -14.19 -18.59
N GLY A 30 -6.76 -14.68 -19.82
CA GLY A 30 -7.89 -14.88 -20.69
C GLY A 30 -8.49 -16.29 -20.56
N ASP A 31 -9.03 -16.83 -21.64
CA ASP A 31 -9.59 -18.17 -21.70
C ASP A 31 -8.50 -19.28 -21.74
N TYR A 32 -8.92 -20.51 -21.59
CA TYR A 32 -8.05 -21.67 -21.82
C TYR A 32 -8.00 -22.02 -23.32
N HIS A 33 -6.81 -22.43 -23.77
CA HIS A 33 -6.68 -22.94 -25.13
C HIS A 33 -7.55 -24.19 -25.31
N PRO A 34 -8.43 -24.23 -26.32
CA PRO A 34 -9.44 -25.28 -26.43
C PRO A 34 -8.88 -26.68 -26.64
N GLU A 35 -7.68 -26.82 -27.28
CA GLU A 35 -7.08 -28.11 -27.58
C GLU A 35 -6.06 -28.53 -26.51
N ASP A 36 -5.21 -27.62 -26.06
CA ASP A 36 -4.06 -27.94 -25.22
C ASP A 36 -4.31 -27.64 -23.73
N GLY A 37 -5.40 -26.93 -23.39
CA GLY A 37 -5.78 -26.64 -22.02
C GLY A 37 -4.86 -25.69 -21.24
N TYR A 38 -3.86 -25.08 -21.89
CA TYR A 38 -3.06 -24.05 -21.25
C TYR A 38 -3.79 -22.71 -21.22
N ARG A 39 -3.44 -21.86 -20.25
CA ARG A 39 -4.05 -20.55 -20.06
C ARG A 39 -3.55 -19.57 -21.12
N LEU A 40 -4.46 -18.96 -21.87
CA LEU A 40 -4.17 -17.81 -22.72
C LEU A 40 -4.08 -16.54 -21.88
N TYR A 41 -3.35 -15.56 -22.40
CA TYR A 41 -3.28 -14.22 -21.80
C TYR A 41 -3.60 -13.19 -22.88
N ASP A 42 -4.60 -12.37 -22.57
CA ASP A 42 -4.88 -11.19 -23.35
C ASP A 42 -3.84 -10.13 -23.06
N THR A 43 -3.39 -9.42 -24.07
CA THR A 43 -2.33 -8.42 -23.93
C THR A 43 -2.71 -7.07 -24.51
N LEU A 44 -2.15 -6.00 -23.95
CA LEU A 44 -2.26 -4.64 -24.43
C LEU A 44 -0.85 -4.03 -24.50
N SER A 45 -0.44 -3.57 -25.69
CA SER A 45 0.86 -2.92 -25.88
C SER A 45 0.88 -1.50 -25.29
N PHE A 46 2.07 -0.92 -25.10
CA PHE A 46 2.21 0.48 -24.67
C PHE A 46 1.52 1.44 -25.62
N LYS A 47 1.69 1.25 -26.93
CA LYS A 47 1.00 2.03 -27.96
C LYS A 47 -0.51 1.90 -27.83
N ALA A 48 -1.03 0.68 -27.77
CA ALA A 48 -2.47 0.45 -27.69
C ALA A 48 -3.09 1.01 -26.39
N LEU A 49 -2.38 0.92 -25.25
CA LEU A 49 -2.81 1.54 -23.99
C LEU A 49 -2.82 3.06 -24.10
N HIS A 50 -1.80 3.65 -24.72
CA HIS A 50 -1.71 5.08 -24.93
C HIS A 50 -2.82 5.60 -25.86
N GLU A 51 -3.02 4.98 -27.02
CA GLU A 51 -4.04 5.38 -27.99
C GLU A 51 -5.47 5.19 -27.46
N ARG A 52 -5.75 4.07 -26.75
CA ARG A 52 -7.06 3.88 -26.11
C ARG A 52 -7.33 4.91 -25.02
N SER A 53 -6.31 5.30 -24.27
CA SER A 53 -6.48 6.36 -23.27
C SER A 53 -6.63 7.75 -23.88
N ASP A 54 -6.06 8.02 -25.08
CA ASP A 54 -6.34 9.24 -25.86
C ASP A 54 -7.79 9.26 -26.33
N ALA A 55 -8.23 8.17 -26.97
CA ALA A 55 -9.61 8.03 -27.45
C ALA A 55 -10.64 8.21 -26.34
N LEU A 56 -10.34 7.68 -25.14
CA LEU A 56 -11.22 7.85 -23.99
C LEU A 56 -11.15 9.28 -23.41
N ALA A 57 -9.98 9.92 -23.37
CA ALA A 57 -9.85 11.29 -22.89
C ALA A 57 -10.69 12.27 -23.72
N TRP A 58 -10.71 12.11 -25.05
CA TRP A 58 -11.61 12.85 -25.94
C TRP A 58 -13.07 12.65 -25.58
N GLY A 59 -13.51 11.40 -25.37
CA GLY A 59 -14.90 11.12 -25.01
C GLY A 59 -15.28 11.61 -23.61
N LEU A 60 -14.38 11.55 -22.66
CA LEU A 60 -14.59 12.12 -21.33
C LEU A 60 -14.77 13.64 -21.39
N GLN A 61 -14.01 14.32 -22.25
CA GLN A 61 -14.11 15.76 -22.44
C GLN A 61 -15.34 16.15 -23.26
N GLU A 62 -15.52 15.59 -24.46
CA GLU A 62 -16.54 16.06 -25.41
C GLU A 62 -17.93 15.47 -25.17
N ARG A 63 -18.01 14.18 -24.80
CA ARG A 63 -19.31 13.49 -24.61
C ARG A 63 -19.79 13.52 -23.18
N LEU A 64 -18.86 13.40 -22.23
CA LEU A 64 -19.20 13.41 -20.81
C LEU A 64 -19.03 14.80 -20.16
N GLY A 65 -18.33 15.73 -20.81
CA GLY A 65 -18.14 17.10 -20.36
C GLY A 65 -17.27 17.22 -19.09
N ILE A 66 -16.33 16.29 -18.89
CA ILE A 66 -15.37 16.37 -17.79
C ILE A 66 -14.28 17.39 -18.14
N THR A 67 -13.92 18.23 -17.19
CA THR A 67 -12.91 19.28 -17.35
C THR A 67 -11.72 19.05 -16.41
N PRO A 68 -10.55 19.66 -16.68
CA PRO A 68 -9.39 19.58 -15.79
C PRO A 68 -9.74 20.02 -14.36
N GLY A 69 -9.17 19.35 -13.36
CA GLY A 69 -9.41 19.57 -11.94
C GLY A 69 -10.70 18.96 -11.38
N GLU A 70 -11.58 18.43 -12.23
CA GLU A 70 -12.81 17.78 -11.74
C GLU A 70 -12.54 16.44 -11.07
N ARG A 71 -13.19 16.21 -9.93
CA ARG A 71 -13.13 14.95 -9.19
C ARG A 71 -14.06 13.92 -9.79
N VAL A 72 -13.50 12.76 -10.14
CA VAL A 72 -14.22 11.65 -10.77
C VAL A 72 -14.08 10.41 -9.89
N SER A 73 -15.19 9.92 -9.35
CA SER A 73 -15.18 8.65 -8.62
C SER A 73 -14.98 7.49 -9.59
N MET A 74 -13.94 6.68 -9.35
CA MET A 74 -13.57 5.57 -10.22
C MET A 74 -13.78 4.24 -9.49
N LEU A 75 -14.81 3.48 -9.90
CA LEU A 75 -15.18 2.17 -9.37
C LEU A 75 -15.11 1.10 -10.46
N VAL A 76 -13.92 0.93 -11.01
CA VAL A 76 -13.62 0.00 -12.11
C VAL A 76 -12.81 -1.17 -11.54
N THR A 77 -13.16 -2.39 -11.94
CA THR A 77 -12.39 -3.58 -11.56
C THR A 77 -10.99 -3.57 -12.20
N PRO A 78 -10.00 -4.17 -11.54
CA PRO A 78 -8.67 -4.38 -12.15
C PRO A 78 -8.79 -5.08 -13.52
N GLY A 79 -8.26 -4.43 -14.54
CA GLY A 79 -8.33 -4.86 -15.93
C GLY A 79 -7.79 -3.79 -16.86
N PHE A 80 -7.82 -4.02 -18.16
CA PHE A 80 -7.34 -3.06 -19.16
C PHE A 80 -8.07 -1.71 -19.04
N GLU A 81 -9.40 -1.75 -18.84
CA GLU A 81 -10.21 -0.54 -18.70
C GLU A 81 -9.83 0.28 -17.48
N PHE A 82 -9.38 -0.36 -16.37
CA PHE A 82 -8.89 0.36 -15.20
C PHE A 82 -7.70 1.26 -15.55
N PHE A 83 -6.74 0.73 -16.29
CA PHE A 83 -5.56 1.49 -16.71
C PHE A 83 -5.91 2.54 -17.78
N VAL A 84 -6.74 2.19 -18.74
CA VAL A 84 -7.19 3.13 -19.78
C VAL A 84 -7.94 4.31 -19.17
N VAL A 85 -8.89 4.06 -18.26
CA VAL A 85 -9.66 5.10 -17.55
C VAL A 85 -8.73 5.97 -16.69
N GLY A 86 -7.85 5.36 -15.91
CA GLY A 86 -6.91 6.09 -15.07
C GLY A 86 -6.00 7.02 -15.89
N MET A 87 -5.40 6.49 -16.96
CA MET A 87 -4.54 7.28 -17.85
C MET A 87 -5.30 8.36 -18.60
N ALA A 88 -6.54 8.09 -19.05
CA ALA A 88 -7.38 9.10 -19.72
C ALA A 88 -7.72 10.27 -18.77
N LEU A 89 -8.04 9.99 -17.50
CA LEU A 89 -8.30 11.02 -16.50
C LEU A 89 -7.03 11.85 -16.21
N TYR A 90 -5.87 11.22 -16.10
CA TYR A 90 -4.61 11.97 -15.93
C TYR A 90 -4.29 12.81 -17.16
N LYS A 91 -4.45 12.28 -18.39
CA LYS A 91 -4.25 13.06 -19.64
C LYS A 91 -5.14 14.28 -19.68
N LEU A 92 -6.39 14.14 -19.27
CA LEU A 92 -7.35 15.25 -19.21
C LEU A 92 -7.04 16.25 -18.06
N GLY A 93 -6.20 15.89 -17.10
CA GLY A 93 -5.97 16.68 -15.89
C GLY A 93 -7.14 16.59 -14.89
N ALA A 94 -8.04 15.60 -15.03
CA ALA A 94 -9.07 15.32 -14.05
C ALA A 94 -8.51 14.52 -12.88
N VAL A 95 -9.21 14.54 -11.74
CA VAL A 95 -8.76 13.97 -10.46
C VAL A 95 -9.53 12.69 -10.14
N PRO A 96 -9.00 11.50 -10.46
CA PRO A 96 -9.61 10.24 -10.02
C PRO A 96 -9.61 10.13 -8.50
N VAL A 97 -10.80 9.84 -7.94
CA VAL A 97 -11.01 9.55 -6.53
C VAL A 97 -11.06 8.04 -6.35
N LEU A 98 -10.01 7.49 -5.73
CA LEU A 98 -9.83 6.07 -5.53
C LEU A 98 -10.14 5.70 -4.09
N ILE A 99 -11.23 4.97 -3.89
CA ILE A 99 -11.70 4.54 -2.58
C ILE A 99 -11.63 3.02 -2.51
N ASP A 100 -10.92 2.49 -1.51
CA ASP A 100 -10.82 1.04 -1.31
C ASP A 100 -12.17 0.45 -0.84
N PRO A 101 -12.81 -0.43 -1.61
CA PRO A 101 -14.04 -1.10 -1.17
C PRO A 101 -13.85 -1.95 0.10
N GLY A 102 -12.62 -2.35 0.41
CA GLY A 102 -12.28 -3.14 1.60
C GLY A 102 -12.51 -2.43 2.93
N MET A 103 -12.67 -1.10 2.94
CA MET A 103 -12.97 -0.34 4.16
C MET A 103 -14.39 -0.51 4.70
N GLY A 104 -15.21 -1.32 4.02
CA GLY A 104 -16.61 -1.54 4.38
C GLY A 104 -17.56 -0.48 3.83
N ARG A 105 -18.83 -0.87 3.71
CA ARG A 105 -19.85 -0.05 3.04
C ARG A 105 -20.01 1.36 3.60
N GLU A 106 -20.12 1.48 4.92
CA GLU A 106 -20.32 2.80 5.54
C GLU A 106 -19.11 3.73 5.38
N GLY A 107 -17.90 3.20 5.56
CA GLY A 107 -16.66 3.93 5.34
C GLY A 107 -16.56 4.42 3.90
N PHE A 108 -16.82 3.52 2.95
CA PHE A 108 -16.83 3.81 1.53
C PHE A 108 -17.81 4.94 1.17
N LEU A 109 -19.07 4.83 1.60
CA LEU A 109 -20.11 5.83 1.31
C LEU A 109 -19.81 7.21 1.92
N ARG A 110 -19.23 7.24 3.14
CA ARG A 110 -18.75 8.50 3.75
C ARG A 110 -17.63 9.15 2.93
N CYS A 111 -16.69 8.36 2.42
CA CYS A 111 -15.60 8.88 1.58
C CYS A 111 -16.12 9.47 0.27
N VAL A 112 -17.08 8.82 -0.39
CA VAL A 112 -17.71 9.35 -1.59
C VAL A 112 -18.42 10.69 -1.29
N ALA A 113 -19.25 10.72 -0.26
CA ALA A 113 -19.98 11.92 0.12
C ALA A 113 -19.06 13.10 0.48
N ALA A 114 -17.95 12.84 1.19
CA ALA A 114 -16.98 13.86 1.57
C ALA A 114 -16.26 14.47 0.36
N ASN A 115 -16.00 13.68 -0.70
CA ASN A 115 -15.28 14.17 -1.88
C ASN A 115 -16.14 14.84 -2.93
N GLN A 116 -17.45 14.68 -2.87
CA GLN A 116 -18.40 15.27 -3.78
C GLN A 116 -17.99 15.16 -5.28
N PRO A 117 -17.74 13.94 -5.80
CA PRO A 117 -17.31 13.78 -7.18
C PRO A 117 -18.40 14.26 -8.14
N SER A 118 -18.01 15.00 -9.19
CA SER A 118 -18.95 15.49 -10.21
C SER A 118 -19.37 14.41 -11.22
N ALA A 119 -18.56 13.36 -11.36
CA ALA A 119 -18.81 12.24 -12.24
C ALA A 119 -18.48 10.90 -11.57
N LEU A 120 -19.13 9.85 -12.07
CA LEU A 120 -18.91 8.47 -11.66
C LEU A 120 -18.58 7.60 -12.88
N ILE A 121 -17.41 6.98 -12.86
CA ILE A 121 -17.00 5.95 -13.83
C ILE A 121 -16.98 4.63 -13.07
N ALA A 122 -17.90 3.71 -13.40
CA ALA A 122 -18.08 2.50 -12.63
C ALA A 122 -18.53 1.30 -13.44
N ILE A 123 -18.22 0.11 -12.95
CA ILE A 123 -18.87 -1.13 -13.40
C ILE A 123 -20.36 -1.14 -13.00
N PRO A 124 -21.22 -2.01 -13.60
CA PRO A 124 -22.65 -2.07 -13.30
C PRO A 124 -22.97 -2.17 -11.80
N ALA A 125 -22.21 -2.96 -11.04
CA ALA A 125 -22.37 -3.06 -9.58
C ALA A 125 -22.13 -1.73 -8.85
N GLY A 126 -21.12 -0.95 -9.28
CA GLY A 126 -20.84 0.39 -8.74
C GLY A 126 -21.93 1.39 -9.11
N GLN A 127 -22.48 1.32 -10.33
CA GLN A 127 -23.61 2.13 -10.73
C GLN A 127 -24.86 1.80 -9.89
N ALA A 128 -25.18 0.52 -9.70
CA ALA A 128 -26.29 0.09 -8.86
C ALA A 128 -26.14 0.58 -7.42
N LEU A 129 -24.93 0.41 -6.82
CA LEU A 129 -24.60 0.92 -5.49
C LEU A 129 -24.92 2.42 -5.38
N SER A 130 -24.54 3.21 -6.38
CA SER A 130 -24.75 4.66 -6.39
C SER A 130 -26.22 5.06 -6.52
N ARG A 131 -27.08 4.22 -7.06
CA ARG A 131 -28.53 4.45 -7.11
C ARG A 131 -29.20 4.10 -5.79
N VAL A 132 -28.79 2.99 -5.15
CA VAL A 132 -29.30 2.56 -3.85
C VAL A 132 -28.94 3.58 -2.76
N PHE A 133 -27.72 4.11 -2.79
CA PHE A 133 -27.21 5.07 -1.80
C PHE A 133 -27.05 6.48 -2.39
N SER A 134 -28.11 6.95 -3.07
CA SER A 134 -28.12 8.20 -3.82
C SER A 134 -27.71 9.44 -3.00
N SER A 135 -27.95 9.46 -1.70
CA SER A 135 -27.53 10.56 -0.81
C SER A 135 -26.00 10.73 -0.76
N SER A 136 -25.24 9.64 -0.75
CA SER A 136 -23.77 9.70 -0.78
C SER A 136 -23.21 10.08 -2.15
N PHE A 137 -23.99 9.89 -3.22
CA PHE A 137 -23.63 10.22 -4.60
C PHE A 137 -24.39 11.44 -5.15
N GLY A 138 -24.93 12.29 -4.29
CA GLY A 138 -25.78 13.43 -4.68
C GLY A 138 -25.07 14.46 -5.57
N SER A 139 -23.76 14.56 -5.51
CA SER A 139 -22.93 15.43 -6.35
C SER A 139 -22.72 14.89 -7.78
N VAL A 140 -22.95 13.59 -8.01
CA VAL A 140 -22.70 12.93 -9.29
C VAL A 140 -23.76 13.33 -10.33
N LYS A 141 -23.33 14.10 -11.31
CA LYS A 141 -24.19 14.56 -12.42
C LYS A 141 -24.00 13.74 -13.70
N ARG A 142 -22.82 13.18 -13.90
CA ARG A 142 -22.40 12.49 -15.13
C ARG A 142 -21.94 11.08 -14.80
N ARG A 143 -22.26 10.13 -15.72
CA ARG A 143 -22.00 8.72 -15.48
C ARG A 143 -21.45 8.05 -16.73
N MET A 144 -20.45 7.20 -16.54
CA MET A 144 -19.97 6.26 -17.55
C MET A 144 -19.92 4.86 -16.95
N THR A 145 -20.49 3.89 -17.65
CA THR A 145 -20.49 2.48 -17.24
C THR A 145 -19.43 1.72 -18.03
N VAL A 146 -18.52 1.07 -17.30
CA VAL A 146 -17.52 0.16 -17.84
C VAL A 146 -18.09 -1.26 -17.80
N GLY A 147 -18.17 -1.92 -18.98
CA GLY A 147 -18.88 -3.17 -19.16
C GLY A 147 -20.33 -2.97 -19.58
N GLY A 148 -21.12 -4.04 -19.59
CA GLY A 148 -22.48 -4.02 -20.08
C GLY A 148 -23.50 -3.29 -19.21
N GLY A 149 -24.70 -3.01 -19.74
CA GLY A 149 -25.85 -2.52 -18.98
C GLY A 149 -25.90 -1.01 -18.73
N ALA A 150 -25.14 -0.20 -19.45
CA ALA A 150 -25.14 1.27 -19.30
C ALA A 150 -26.56 1.89 -19.40
N TRP A 151 -27.41 1.33 -20.24
CA TRP A 151 -28.80 1.76 -20.46
C TRP A 151 -29.67 1.67 -19.17
N LEU A 152 -29.33 0.76 -18.24
CA LEU A 152 -30.05 0.61 -16.97
C LEU A 152 -29.78 1.76 -15.98
N PHE A 153 -28.59 2.36 -16.07
CA PHE A 153 -28.11 3.30 -15.04
C PHE A 153 -28.12 4.76 -15.53
N GLY A 154 -28.40 4.98 -16.81
CA GLY A 154 -28.27 6.30 -17.46
C GLY A 154 -26.80 6.72 -17.58
N GLY A 155 -26.53 7.60 -18.53
CA GLY A 155 -25.17 7.99 -18.90
C GLY A 155 -24.67 7.20 -20.11
N LEU A 156 -23.35 7.22 -20.33
CA LEU A 156 -22.71 6.63 -21.49
C LEU A 156 -22.07 5.27 -21.14
N SER A 157 -21.97 4.38 -22.14
CA SER A 157 -21.09 3.22 -22.00
C SER A 157 -19.63 3.60 -22.25
N TYR A 158 -18.70 2.79 -21.75
CA TYR A 158 -17.27 2.94 -22.03
C TYR A 158 -17.01 3.01 -23.54
N ASP A 159 -17.57 2.07 -24.33
CA ASP A 159 -17.39 2.01 -25.78
C ASP A 159 -17.97 3.24 -26.49
N ALA A 160 -19.10 3.76 -25.99
CA ALA A 160 -19.67 5.00 -26.52
C ALA A 160 -18.85 6.24 -26.21
N CYS A 161 -17.95 6.18 -25.22
CA CYS A 161 -17.02 7.26 -24.91
C CYS A 161 -15.72 7.18 -25.71
N LEU A 162 -15.39 6.06 -26.34
CA LEU A 162 -14.18 5.97 -27.17
C LEU A 162 -14.33 6.78 -28.46
N MET A 163 -13.35 7.62 -28.76
CA MET A 163 -13.28 8.47 -29.96
C MET A 163 -11.94 8.29 -30.68
N PRO A 164 -11.62 7.09 -31.19
CA PRO A 164 -10.32 6.81 -31.80
C PRO A 164 -10.07 7.65 -33.06
N GLU A 165 -11.12 8.10 -33.74
CA GLU A 165 -11.06 8.95 -34.93
C GLU A 165 -10.50 10.35 -34.68
N ARG A 166 -10.45 10.78 -33.40
CA ARG A 166 -9.90 12.10 -33.01
C ARG A 166 -8.37 12.13 -32.99
N GLY A 167 -7.73 10.95 -32.97
CA GLY A 167 -6.27 10.84 -32.86
C GLY A 167 -5.73 11.21 -31.48
N PRO A 168 -4.45 11.61 -31.39
CA PRO A 168 -3.79 11.92 -30.13
C PRO A 168 -4.52 13.01 -29.33
N PHE A 169 -4.70 12.78 -28.02
CA PHE A 169 -5.29 13.77 -27.12
C PHE A 169 -4.22 14.77 -26.68
N PRO A 170 -4.49 16.09 -26.74
CA PRO A 170 -3.56 17.11 -26.22
C PRO A 170 -3.56 17.02 -24.69
N MET A 171 -2.55 16.30 -24.17
CA MET A 171 -2.40 16.11 -22.73
C MET A 171 -2.39 17.44 -21.99
N ALA A 172 -3.19 17.55 -20.91
CA ALA A 172 -3.25 18.78 -20.11
C ALA A 172 -1.88 19.14 -19.57
N ASP A 173 -1.51 20.41 -19.75
CA ASP A 173 -0.35 20.99 -19.09
C ASP A 173 -0.70 21.28 -17.63
N VAL A 174 -0.07 20.57 -16.70
CA VAL A 174 -0.34 20.65 -15.28
C VAL A 174 0.92 21.02 -14.50
N ALA A 175 0.78 21.84 -13.48
CA ALA A 175 1.87 22.13 -12.57
C ALA A 175 2.21 20.90 -11.68
N PRO A 176 3.44 20.76 -11.17
CA PRO A 176 3.82 19.61 -10.33
C PRO A 176 2.97 19.49 -9.06
N ASP A 177 2.44 20.58 -8.53
CA ASP A 177 1.59 20.65 -7.35
C ASP A 177 0.09 20.52 -7.66
N SER A 178 -0.31 20.43 -8.96
CA SER A 178 -1.69 20.17 -9.35
C SER A 178 -2.17 18.81 -8.80
N GLU A 179 -3.40 18.78 -8.28
CA GLU A 179 -4.03 17.53 -7.81
C GLU A 179 -4.10 16.50 -8.95
N ALA A 180 -3.57 15.33 -8.72
CA ALA A 180 -3.60 14.22 -9.66
C ALA A 180 -4.57 13.12 -9.22
N SER A 181 -4.72 12.91 -7.91
CA SER A 181 -5.63 11.88 -7.38
C SER A 181 -5.95 12.13 -5.91
N ILE A 182 -7.07 11.59 -5.43
CA ILE A 182 -7.36 11.50 -4.00
C ILE A 182 -7.45 10.03 -3.61
N LEU A 183 -6.53 9.60 -2.74
CA LEU A 183 -6.43 8.22 -2.29
C LEU A 183 -6.94 8.10 -0.85
N PHE A 184 -7.93 7.25 -0.62
CA PHE A 184 -8.43 7.02 0.73
C PHE A 184 -7.67 5.93 1.45
N THR A 185 -7.22 6.25 2.65
CA THR A 185 -6.60 5.29 3.55
C THR A 185 -7.66 4.70 4.48
N SER A 186 -7.61 3.39 4.70
CA SER A 186 -8.32 2.77 5.81
C SER A 186 -7.60 3.14 7.10
N GLY A 187 -7.94 4.30 7.69
CA GLY A 187 -7.31 4.75 8.93
C GLY A 187 -7.34 3.66 10.00
N SER A 188 -6.18 3.26 10.49
CA SER A 188 -6.07 2.25 11.58
C SER A 188 -6.63 2.77 12.92
N THR A 189 -6.89 4.08 13.02
CA THR A 189 -7.22 4.75 14.29
C THR A 189 -8.34 5.78 14.17
N GLY A 190 -9.06 5.84 13.04
CA GLY A 190 -10.11 6.84 12.84
C GLY A 190 -10.80 6.74 11.49
N PRO A 191 -11.68 7.71 11.16
CA PRO A 191 -12.30 7.80 9.85
C PRO A 191 -11.26 7.84 8.73
N ALA A 192 -11.60 7.25 7.58
CA ALA A 192 -10.72 7.28 6.42
C ALA A 192 -10.47 8.72 5.95
N LYS A 193 -9.21 9.03 5.65
CA LYS A 193 -8.76 10.35 5.20
C LYS A 193 -8.44 10.31 3.71
N GLY A 194 -8.90 11.31 2.97
CA GLY A 194 -8.56 11.49 1.55
C GLY A 194 -7.20 12.17 1.43
N VAL A 195 -6.19 11.42 1.07
CA VAL A 195 -4.82 11.93 0.85
C VAL A 195 -4.72 12.54 -0.54
N VAL A 196 -4.37 13.80 -0.62
CA VAL A 196 -4.15 14.48 -1.91
C VAL A 196 -2.81 14.04 -2.50
N TYR A 197 -2.85 13.54 -3.72
CA TYR A 197 -1.69 13.24 -4.55
C TYR A 197 -1.56 14.30 -5.64
N THR A 198 -0.36 14.79 -5.86
CA THR A 198 -0.07 15.70 -6.98
C THR A 198 0.60 14.95 -8.11
N HIS A 199 0.58 15.53 -9.30
CA HIS A 199 1.29 14.97 -10.45
C HIS A 199 2.80 14.85 -10.20
N GLY A 200 3.39 15.85 -9.55
CA GLY A 200 4.80 15.83 -9.13
C GLY A 200 5.11 14.72 -8.11
N MET A 201 4.19 14.44 -7.19
CA MET A 201 4.34 13.31 -6.27
C MET A 201 4.40 11.99 -7.03
N PHE A 202 3.44 11.72 -7.93
CA PHE A 202 3.39 10.45 -8.67
C PHE A 202 4.64 10.24 -9.53
N THR A 203 5.07 11.27 -10.29
CA THR A 203 6.27 11.17 -11.13
C THR A 203 7.53 10.98 -10.30
N THR A 204 7.63 11.66 -9.15
CA THR A 204 8.74 11.48 -8.21
C THR A 204 8.74 10.10 -7.57
N GLN A 205 7.59 9.62 -7.10
CA GLN A 205 7.46 8.27 -6.51
C GLN A 205 7.86 7.20 -7.52
N ALA A 206 7.35 7.25 -8.76
CA ALA A 206 7.72 6.30 -9.80
C ALA A 206 9.24 6.28 -10.01
N ARG A 207 9.86 7.45 -10.19
CA ARG A 207 11.31 7.58 -10.38
C ARG A 207 12.11 7.01 -9.19
N LEU A 208 11.70 7.34 -7.97
CA LEU A 208 12.37 6.88 -6.75
C LEU A 208 12.25 5.36 -6.58
N ILE A 209 11.05 4.81 -6.77
CA ILE A 209 10.82 3.35 -6.75
C ILE A 209 11.70 2.68 -7.80
N GLY A 210 11.70 3.17 -9.04
CA GLY A 210 12.52 2.64 -10.12
C GLY A 210 14.00 2.62 -9.77
N ARG A 211 14.54 3.74 -9.26
CA ARG A 211 15.95 3.86 -8.88
C ARG A 211 16.32 2.95 -7.70
N MET A 212 15.54 3.00 -6.63
CA MET A 212 15.83 2.25 -5.39
C MET A 212 15.78 0.74 -5.59
N MET A 213 14.86 0.26 -6.41
CA MET A 213 14.68 -1.17 -6.69
C MET A 213 15.48 -1.64 -7.89
N GLY A 214 16.19 -0.74 -8.58
CA GLY A 214 16.91 -1.08 -9.80
C GLY A 214 16.00 -1.55 -10.93
N ILE A 215 14.77 -1.04 -11.01
CA ILE A 215 13.79 -1.40 -12.04
C ILE A 215 14.23 -0.80 -13.38
N ARG A 216 14.11 -1.61 -14.42
CA ARG A 216 14.44 -1.21 -15.81
C ARG A 216 13.23 -1.38 -16.71
N ALA A 217 13.05 -0.47 -17.64
CA ALA A 217 12.05 -0.64 -18.69
C ALA A 217 12.28 -1.95 -19.46
N GLY A 218 11.22 -2.72 -19.67
CA GLY A 218 11.28 -4.04 -20.30
C GLY A 218 11.33 -5.21 -19.34
N GLU A 219 11.55 -4.98 -18.06
CA GLU A 219 11.32 -6.01 -17.05
C GLU A 219 9.82 -6.28 -16.86
N SER A 220 9.51 -7.43 -16.25
CA SER A 220 8.14 -7.85 -16.00
C SER A 220 7.80 -7.90 -14.52
N ASP A 221 6.56 -7.50 -14.20
CA ASP A 221 6.02 -7.41 -12.84
C ASP A 221 4.72 -8.19 -12.69
N VAL A 222 4.57 -8.88 -11.58
CA VAL A 222 3.32 -9.50 -11.14
C VAL A 222 2.85 -8.82 -9.85
N PRO A 223 2.05 -7.76 -9.95
CA PRO A 223 1.57 -7.02 -8.78
C PRO A 223 0.33 -7.68 -8.19
N CYS A 224 0.37 -8.01 -6.89
CA CYS A 224 -0.81 -8.36 -6.10
C CYS A 224 -1.44 -7.13 -5.40
N PHE A 225 -0.96 -5.93 -5.74
CA PHE A 225 -1.43 -4.66 -5.23
C PHE A 225 -1.59 -3.65 -6.37
N LEU A 226 -2.84 -3.36 -6.72
CA LEU A 226 -3.18 -2.64 -7.94
C LEU A 226 -2.59 -1.22 -8.06
N PRO A 227 -2.55 -0.37 -7.02
CA PRO A 227 -1.91 0.94 -7.14
C PRO A 227 -0.44 0.86 -7.57
N PHE A 228 0.27 -0.22 -7.18
CA PHE A 228 1.66 -0.41 -7.59
C PHE A 228 1.78 -0.75 -9.08
N ALA A 229 0.81 -1.46 -9.64
CA ALA A 229 0.77 -1.77 -11.07
C ALA A 229 0.80 -0.52 -11.96
N MET A 230 0.19 0.59 -11.51
CA MET A 230 0.27 1.87 -12.22
C MET A 230 1.71 2.40 -12.28
N PHE A 231 2.47 2.28 -11.19
CA PHE A 231 3.89 2.66 -11.19
C PHE A 231 4.70 1.75 -12.11
N SER A 232 4.46 0.44 -12.08
CA SER A 232 5.18 -0.52 -12.93
C SER A 232 4.98 -0.23 -14.42
N VAL A 233 3.73 0.03 -14.85
CA VAL A 233 3.45 0.48 -16.22
C VAL A 233 4.15 1.80 -16.54
N SER A 234 4.12 2.76 -15.62
CA SER A 234 4.75 4.07 -15.80
C SER A 234 6.28 3.99 -15.84
N LEU A 235 6.87 2.93 -15.28
CA LEU A 235 8.30 2.61 -15.36
C LEU A 235 8.67 1.77 -16.61
N GLY A 236 7.72 1.48 -17.47
CA GLY A 236 7.94 0.72 -18.70
C GLY A 236 8.07 -0.79 -18.49
N MET A 237 7.57 -1.31 -17.38
CA MET A 237 7.49 -2.76 -17.14
C MET A 237 6.27 -3.37 -17.83
N THR A 238 6.39 -4.63 -18.23
CA THR A 238 5.22 -5.45 -18.57
C THR A 238 4.53 -5.91 -17.29
N VAL A 239 3.29 -5.52 -17.08
CA VAL A 239 2.51 -5.88 -15.90
C VAL A 239 1.59 -7.05 -16.23
N THR A 240 1.77 -8.18 -15.56
CA THR A 240 0.86 -9.33 -15.65
C THR A 240 -0.02 -9.40 -14.41
N LEU A 241 -1.31 -9.15 -14.57
CA LEU A 241 -2.27 -9.19 -13.48
C LEU A 241 -2.61 -10.64 -13.11
N PRO A 242 -2.31 -11.09 -11.87
CA PRO A 242 -2.71 -12.42 -11.42
C PRO A 242 -4.22 -12.51 -11.20
N GLU A 243 -4.77 -13.70 -11.35
CA GLU A 243 -6.21 -13.96 -11.14
C GLU A 243 -6.53 -14.04 -9.64
N ILE A 244 -6.59 -12.88 -9.00
CA ILE A 244 -6.85 -12.73 -7.56
C ILE A 244 -7.92 -11.67 -7.28
N ASN A 245 -8.47 -11.69 -6.08
CA ASN A 245 -9.31 -10.58 -5.62
C ASN A 245 -8.42 -9.46 -5.04
N PHE A 246 -8.18 -8.41 -5.81
CA PHE A 246 -7.36 -7.28 -5.40
C PHE A 246 -7.89 -6.49 -4.20
N SER A 247 -9.20 -6.60 -3.89
CA SER A 247 -9.77 -6.01 -2.66
C SER A 247 -9.54 -6.89 -1.42
N LYS A 248 -9.12 -8.15 -1.61
CA LYS A 248 -8.83 -9.11 -0.55
C LYS A 248 -7.56 -9.90 -0.85
N PRO A 249 -6.41 -9.25 -1.02
CA PRO A 249 -5.17 -9.92 -1.47
C PRO A 249 -4.71 -11.05 -0.54
N ALA A 250 -5.04 -10.99 0.74
CA ALA A 250 -4.78 -12.07 1.69
C ALA A 250 -5.51 -13.39 1.37
N THR A 251 -6.52 -13.38 0.49
CA THR A 251 -7.22 -14.59 0.02
C THR A 251 -6.65 -15.14 -1.28
N ALA A 252 -5.59 -14.54 -1.81
CA ALA A 252 -4.95 -14.96 -3.04
C ALA A 252 -4.49 -16.42 -2.95
N LYS A 253 -4.82 -17.20 -3.96
CA LYS A 253 -4.32 -18.58 -4.08
C LYS A 253 -2.90 -18.52 -4.64
N ALA A 254 -1.94 -19.17 -3.99
CA ALA A 254 -0.55 -19.22 -4.45
C ALA A 254 -0.44 -19.67 -5.91
N LYS A 255 -1.23 -20.68 -6.32
CA LYS A 255 -1.25 -21.16 -7.71
C LYS A 255 -1.54 -20.08 -8.74
N ALA A 256 -2.47 -19.15 -8.47
CA ALA A 256 -2.82 -18.08 -9.40
C ALA A 256 -1.67 -17.06 -9.55
N VAL A 257 -1.01 -16.73 -8.43
CA VAL A 257 0.16 -15.83 -8.45
C VAL A 257 1.34 -16.50 -9.15
N LEU A 258 1.62 -17.77 -8.85
CA LEU A 258 2.69 -18.55 -9.48
C LEU A 258 2.46 -18.75 -10.98
N ALA A 259 1.22 -18.97 -11.41
CA ALA A 259 0.88 -19.06 -12.84
C ALA A 259 1.21 -17.76 -13.58
N ALA A 260 0.88 -16.61 -12.99
CA ALA A 260 1.23 -15.30 -13.57
C ALA A 260 2.75 -15.08 -13.60
N LEU A 261 3.47 -15.44 -12.51
CA LEU A 261 4.94 -15.34 -12.44
C LEU A 261 5.63 -16.20 -13.53
N HIS A 262 5.15 -17.42 -13.74
CA HIS A 262 5.69 -18.30 -14.78
C HIS A 262 5.37 -17.79 -16.19
N HIS A 263 4.12 -17.38 -16.44
CA HIS A 263 3.73 -16.84 -17.74
C HIS A 263 4.57 -15.59 -18.09
N ALA A 264 4.68 -14.66 -17.17
CA ALA A 264 5.42 -13.42 -17.36
C ALA A 264 6.93 -13.60 -17.39
N GLN A 265 7.47 -14.77 -17.03
CA GLN A 265 8.89 -14.94 -16.70
C GLN A 265 9.35 -13.79 -15.78
N ALA A 266 8.59 -13.55 -14.73
CA ALA A 266 8.59 -12.30 -13.99
C ALA A 266 9.93 -11.99 -13.31
N ASP A 267 10.42 -10.76 -13.52
CA ASP A 267 11.56 -10.18 -12.80
C ASP A 267 11.18 -9.75 -11.38
N GLN A 268 9.89 -9.39 -11.19
CA GLN A 268 9.39 -8.80 -9.96
C GLN A 268 8.06 -9.40 -9.52
N LEU A 269 7.92 -9.56 -8.21
CA LEU A 269 6.65 -9.82 -7.53
C LEU A 269 6.37 -8.68 -6.55
N VAL A 270 5.16 -8.13 -6.57
CA VAL A 270 4.72 -7.14 -5.57
C VAL A 270 3.57 -7.72 -4.76
N GLY A 271 3.72 -7.83 -3.45
CA GLY A 271 2.67 -8.43 -2.61
C GLY A 271 2.75 -8.05 -1.14
N SER A 272 1.71 -8.42 -0.41
CA SER A 272 1.68 -8.31 1.05
C SER A 272 2.38 -9.49 1.72
N PRO A 273 2.75 -9.38 3.02
CA PRO A 273 3.28 -10.52 3.78
C PRO A 273 2.37 -11.75 3.75
N ALA A 274 1.05 -11.56 3.67
CA ALA A 274 0.09 -12.66 3.57
C ALA A 274 0.19 -13.42 2.23
N VAL A 275 0.43 -12.71 1.13
CA VAL A 275 0.67 -13.34 -0.18
C VAL A 275 1.97 -14.15 -0.13
N MET A 276 3.03 -13.57 0.46
CA MET A 276 4.30 -14.27 0.63
C MET A 276 4.17 -15.56 1.45
N ALA A 277 3.46 -15.49 2.57
CA ALA A 277 3.21 -16.67 3.42
C ALA A 277 2.51 -17.80 2.64
N ARG A 278 1.52 -17.49 1.80
CA ARG A 278 0.84 -18.45 0.94
C ARG A 278 1.75 -19.08 -0.11
N ILE A 279 2.65 -18.29 -0.68
CA ILE A 279 3.64 -18.80 -1.65
C ILE A 279 4.66 -19.71 -0.95
N ILE A 280 5.09 -19.33 0.27
CA ILE A 280 6.01 -20.15 1.07
C ILE A 280 5.36 -21.51 1.41
N GLU A 281 4.15 -21.49 2.00
CA GLU A 281 3.40 -22.70 2.31
C GLU A 281 3.30 -23.64 1.11
N HIS A 282 2.88 -23.10 -0.03
CA HIS A 282 2.77 -23.88 -1.27
C HIS A 282 4.10 -24.42 -1.78
N GLY A 283 5.20 -23.65 -1.66
CA GLY A 283 6.53 -24.07 -2.06
C GLY A 283 7.11 -25.17 -1.16
N GLU A 284 6.88 -25.06 0.16
CA GLU A 284 7.32 -26.09 1.12
C GLU A 284 6.61 -27.42 0.89
N GLU A 285 5.29 -27.42 0.61
CA GLU A 285 4.54 -28.61 0.25
C GLU A 285 5.06 -29.33 -1.00
N ARG A 286 5.75 -28.61 -1.89
CA ARG A 286 6.25 -29.11 -3.19
C ARG A 286 7.76 -29.32 -3.24
N GLY A 287 8.46 -29.06 -2.16
CA GLY A 287 9.91 -29.20 -2.09
C GLY A 287 10.69 -28.12 -2.85
N GLY A 288 10.07 -26.96 -3.12
CA GLY A 288 10.72 -25.81 -3.75
C GLY A 288 9.86 -25.09 -4.79
N LEU A 289 10.37 -23.95 -5.26
CA LEU A 289 9.78 -23.15 -6.34
C LEU A 289 10.84 -22.90 -7.41
N ARG A 290 10.43 -23.02 -8.68
CA ARG A 290 11.29 -22.65 -9.81
C ARG A 290 10.83 -21.30 -10.38
N LEU A 291 11.52 -20.22 -9.99
CA LEU A 291 11.27 -18.86 -10.48
C LEU A 291 12.61 -18.25 -10.98
N PRO A 292 13.20 -18.79 -12.09
CA PRO A 292 14.57 -18.48 -12.50
C PRO A 292 14.77 -17.02 -12.94
N HIS A 293 13.70 -16.34 -13.31
CA HIS A 293 13.75 -14.94 -13.75
C HIS A 293 13.52 -13.94 -12.61
N LEU A 294 12.99 -14.40 -11.47
CA LEU A 294 12.67 -13.52 -10.34
C LEU A 294 13.95 -12.92 -9.74
N LYS A 295 14.05 -11.61 -9.77
CA LYS A 295 15.17 -10.82 -9.24
C LYS A 295 14.83 -10.17 -7.91
N ARG A 296 13.57 -9.74 -7.75
CA ARG A 296 13.13 -8.99 -6.58
C ARG A 296 11.68 -9.26 -6.19
N VAL A 297 11.43 -9.10 -4.90
CA VAL A 297 10.09 -9.09 -4.32
C VAL A 297 9.92 -7.80 -3.55
N LEU A 298 8.84 -7.07 -3.78
CA LEU A 298 8.46 -5.91 -2.99
C LEU A 298 7.32 -6.30 -2.07
N THR A 299 7.51 -6.10 -0.78
CA THR A 299 6.48 -6.43 0.20
C THR A 299 6.29 -5.28 1.18
N PHE A 300 5.04 -4.88 1.38
CA PHE A 300 4.69 -3.73 2.18
C PHE A 300 3.33 -3.91 2.87
N GLY A 301 2.99 -2.94 3.72
CA GLY A 301 1.74 -2.90 4.47
C GLY A 301 1.88 -3.34 5.92
N ALA A 302 2.89 -4.15 6.25
CA ALA A 302 3.26 -4.50 7.62
C ALA A 302 4.73 -4.96 7.68
N PRO A 303 5.35 -4.93 8.86
CA PRO A 303 6.67 -5.53 9.08
C PRO A 303 6.67 -7.02 8.74
N ILE A 304 7.78 -7.50 8.21
CA ILE A 304 8.01 -8.91 7.89
C ILE A 304 9.08 -9.46 8.80
N SER A 305 8.81 -10.63 9.38
CA SER A 305 9.78 -11.29 10.25
C SER A 305 10.99 -11.81 9.44
N PRO A 306 12.20 -11.84 10.02
CA PRO A 306 13.36 -12.45 9.39
C PRO A 306 13.11 -13.87 8.89
N ALA A 307 12.30 -14.66 9.61
CA ALA A 307 11.95 -16.04 9.24
C ALA A 307 11.22 -16.12 7.89
N ILE A 308 10.37 -15.16 7.56
CA ILE A 308 9.70 -15.08 6.24
C ILE A 308 10.72 -14.79 5.14
N HIS A 309 11.68 -13.88 5.39
CA HIS A 309 12.76 -13.61 4.44
C HIS A 309 13.61 -14.86 4.16
N GLU A 310 14.00 -15.57 5.22
CA GLU A 310 14.77 -16.81 5.12
C GLU A 310 14.00 -17.91 4.38
N ALA A 311 12.74 -18.15 4.76
CA ALA A 311 11.91 -19.18 4.15
C ALA A 311 11.70 -18.91 2.64
N PHE A 312 11.39 -17.67 2.27
CA PHE A 312 11.19 -17.33 0.87
C PHE A 312 12.48 -17.48 0.05
N ARG A 313 13.61 -16.95 0.54
CA ARG A 313 14.90 -17.08 -0.14
C ARG A 313 15.35 -18.54 -0.30
N ARG A 314 15.08 -19.39 0.69
CA ARG A 314 15.34 -20.83 0.59
C ARG A 314 14.59 -21.50 -0.56
N LEU A 315 13.36 -21.04 -0.85
CA LEU A 315 12.51 -21.59 -1.90
C LEU A 315 12.87 -21.09 -3.30
N VAL A 316 13.25 -19.81 -3.44
CA VAL A 316 13.45 -19.18 -4.76
C VAL A 316 14.92 -18.94 -5.10
N GLY A 317 15.83 -19.10 -4.15
CA GLY A 317 17.27 -18.88 -4.30
C GLY A 317 17.77 -17.57 -3.69
N GLU A 318 19.07 -17.53 -3.37
CA GLU A 318 19.70 -16.41 -2.67
C GLU A 318 19.86 -15.13 -3.51
N ASN A 319 19.75 -15.25 -4.83
CA ASN A 319 19.88 -14.11 -5.75
C ASN A 319 18.66 -13.18 -5.72
N VAL A 320 17.51 -13.65 -5.22
CA VAL A 320 16.29 -12.84 -5.10
C VAL A 320 16.41 -11.92 -3.90
N GLU A 321 16.30 -10.60 -4.13
CA GLU A 321 16.25 -9.62 -3.06
C GLU A 321 14.81 -9.31 -2.68
N ILE A 322 14.49 -9.33 -1.37
CA ILE A 322 13.17 -8.96 -0.86
C ILE A 322 13.29 -7.57 -0.25
N PHE A 323 12.68 -6.60 -0.91
CA PHE A 323 12.63 -5.23 -0.45
C PHE A 323 11.40 -4.98 0.40
N THR A 324 11.60 -4.30 1.53
CA THR A 324 10.53 -3.84 2.42
C THR A 324 10.55 -2.31 2.47
N PRO A 325 9.81 -1.63 1.57
CA PRO A 325 9.68 -0.18 1.62
C PRO A 325 8.87 0.25 2.85
N TYR A 326 9.32 1.31 3.52
CA TYR A 326 8.59 1.97 4.59
C TYR A 326 8.02 3.31 4.12
N GLY A 327 6.82 3.59 4.61
CA GLY A 327 6.08 4.81 4.36
C GLY A 327 4.58 4.61 4.59
N ALA A 328 3.84 5.64 4.29
CA ALA A 328 2.38 5.65 4.32
C ALA A 328 1.83 6.26 3.03
N THR A 329 0.53 6.20 2.81
CA THR A 329 -0.10 6.85 1.65
C THR A 329 0.28 8.33 1.57
N GLU A 330 0.47 8.97 2.71
CA GLU A 330 0.87 10.38 2.84
C GLU A 330 2.31 10.67 2.43
N ALA A 331 3.17 9.64 2.44
CA ALA A 331 4.59 9.77 2.10
C ALA A 331 5.20 8.39 1.84
N LEU A 332 5.50 8.07 0.59
CA LEU A 332 6.01 6.76 0.15
C LEU A 332 6.87 6.91 -1.11
N PRO A 333 8.01 6.20 -1.21
CA PRO A 333 8.73 5.53 -0.14
C PRO A 333 9.53 6.53 0.70
N LEU A 334 9.70 6.26 2.00
CA LEU A 334 10.57 7.05 2.89
C LEU A 334 11.94 6.40 3.04
N SER A 335 11.94 5.11 3.22
CA SER A 335 13.14 4.29 3.29
C SER A 335 12.86 2.89 2.75
N VAL A 336 13.90 2.13 2.50
CA VAL A 336 13.80 0.74 2.07
C VAL A 336 14.90 -0.07 2.75
N ILE A 337 14.56 -1.29 3.16
CA ILE A 337 15.53 -2.27 3.62
C ILE A 337 15.42 -3.55 2.78
N GLY A 338 16.56 -4.15 2.46
CA GLY A 338 16.63 -5.42 1.75
C GLY A 338 16.79 -6.62 2.67
N SER A 339 16.39 -7.79 2.20
CA SER A 339 16.52 -9.05 2.95
C SER A 339 17.95 -9.36 3.39
N ARG A 340 18.94 -9.01 2.58
CA ARG A 340 20.36 -9.20 2.92
C ARG A 340 20.75 -8.40 4.15
N GLU A 341 20.35 -7.14 4.25
CA GLU A 341 20.62 -6.29 5.42
C GLU A 341 19.86 -6.76 6.66
N ILE A 342 18.60 -7.18 6.49
CA ILE A 342 17.80 -7.74 7.58
C ILE A 342 18.50 -8.97 8.17
N LEU A 343 18.90 -9.91 7.32
CA LEU A 343 19.51 -11.18 7.72
C LEU A 343 20.95 -11.00 8.20
N ALA A 344 21.65 -9.96 7.78
CA ALA A 344 23.02 -9.64 8.23
C ALA A 344 23.08 -9.04 9.66
N GLY A 345 21.95 -8.75 10.31
CA GLY A 345 21.95 -8.31 11.71
C GLY A 345 20.81 -7.39 12.12
N ALA A 346 20.16 -6.65 11.21
CA ALA A 346 19.04 -5.79 11.59
C ALA A 346 17.88 -6.61 12.17
N GLY A 347 17.61 -7.81 11.63
CA GLY A 347 16.61 -8.74 12.14
C GLY A 347 16.89 -9.23 13.57
N ALA A 348 18.14 -9.49 13.92
CA ALA A 348 18.52 -9.89 15.26
C ALA A 348 18.25 -8.77 16.28
N LYS A 349 18.52 -7.52 15.94
CA LYS A 349 18.17 -6.36 16.79
C LYS A 349 16.66 -6.19 16.94
N THR A 350 15.91 -6.41 15.87
CA THR A 350 14.43 -6.41 15.92
C THR A 350 13.92 -7.50 16.88
N ALA A 351 14.49 -8.71 16.80
CA ALA A 351 14.16 -9.82 17.70
C ALA A 351 14.53 -9.53 19.17
N ALA A 352 15.51 -8.67 19.41
CA ALA A 352 15.89 -8.22 20.76
C ALA A 352 15.06 -7.03 21.28
N GLY A 353 14.08 -6.55 20.52
CA GLY A 353 13.18 -5.46 20.95
C GLY A 353 13.68 -4.05 20.60
N ALA A 354 14.59 -3.90 19.63
CA ALA A 354 15.03 -2.58 19.18
C ALA A 354 13.95 -1.82 18.35
N GLY A 355 12.90 -2.49 17.95
CA GLY A 355 11.95 -2.03 16.94
C GLY A 355 12.21 -2.69 15.59
N THR A 356 11.48 -2.30 14.55
CA THR A 356 11.68 -2.81 13.19
C THR A 356 12.59 -1.88 12.40
N CYS A 357 13.75 -2.37 11.97
CA CYS A 357 14.59 -1.62 11.06
C CYS A 357 13.90 -1.46 9.72
N VAL A 358 13.75 -0.22 9.25
CA VAL A 358 13.12 0.10 7.96
C VAL A 358 14.10 0.67 6.94
N GLY A 359 15.40 0.54 7.24
CA GLY A 359 16.48 1.00 6.36
C GLY A 359 16.84 2.47 6.54
N ARG A 360 17.65 2.96 5.63
CA ARG A 360 18.04 4.39 5.63
C ARG A 360 17.00 5.21 4.89
N PRO A 361 16.67 6.43 5.38
CA PRO A 361 15.91 7.39 4.59
C PRO A 361 16.55 7.60 3.21
N ILE A 362 15.73 7.77 2.20
CA ILE A 362 16.21 8.11 0.85
C ILE A 362 16.71 9.56 0.81
N ASP A 363 17.65 9.86 -0.06
CA ASP A 363 18.35 11.17 -0.11
C ASP A 363 17.39 12.36 -0.31
N GLU A 364 16.29 12.16 -1.03
CA GLU A 364 15.29 13.20 -1.30
C GLU A 364 14.32 13.45 -0.15
N VAL A 365 14.42 12.68 0.94
CA VAL A 365 13.54 12.80 2.11
C VAL A 365 14.32 13.27 3.32
N ALA A 366 13.96 14.44 3.83
CA ALA A 366 14.39 14.83 5.16
C ALA A 366 13.52 14.12 6.21
N VAL A 367 14.17 13.44 7.14
CA VAL A 367 13.51 12.77 8.28
C VAL A 367 13.98 13.44 9.56
N ARG A 368 13.06 13.80 10.44
CA ARG A 368 13.33 14.24 11.81
C ARG A 368 12.49 13.42 12.77
N VAL A 369 13.07 13.09 13.89
CA VAL A 369 12.38 12.47 15.01
C VAL A 369 12.17 13.56 16.06
N ILE A 370 10.92 13.93 16.33
CA ILE A 370 10.56 15.04 17.22
C ILE A 370 9.93 14.55 18.52
N PRO A 371 9.82 15.36 19.57
CA PRO A 371 9.10 15.01 20.78
C PRO A 371 7.66 14.54 20.49
N ILE A 372 7.22 13.51 21.20
CA ILE A 372 5.87 12.94 21.01
C ILE A 372 4.82 13.87 21.63
N THR A 373 3.91 14.38 20.81
CA THR A 373 2.77 15.19 21.27
C THR A 373 1.49 14.80 20.54
N ASP A 374 0.34 15.00 21.16
CA ASP A 374 -0.97 14.69 20.55
C ASP A 374 -1.58 15.88 19.81
N GLY A 375 -1.22 17.10 20.19
CA GLY A 375 -1.70 18.33 19.57
C GLY A 375 -0.84 18.80 18.39
N PRO A 376 -1.24 19.92 17.77
CA PRO A 376 -0.42 20.61 16.78
C PRO A 376 0.94 21.04 17.35
N VAL A 377 1.94 21.13 16.48
CA VAL A 377 3.27 21.65 16.81
C VAL A 377 3.65 22.76 15.81
N SER A 378 4.43 23.74 16.26
CA SER A 378 4.88 24.85 15.43
C SER A 378 6.31 24.68 14.92
N ALA A 379 7.04 23.68 15.42
CA ALA A 379 8.42 23.40 15.04
C ALA A 379 8.65 21.89 14.93
N VAL A 380 9.71 21.50 14.26
CA VAL A 380 10.14 20.11 14.05
C VAL A 380 11.57 19.91 14.59
N ASP A 381 11.80 20.39 15.81
CA ASP A 381 13.11 20.26 16.46
C ASP A 381 13.37 18.80 16.80
N PRO A 382 14.50 18.22 16.37
CA PRO A 382 14.77 16.81 16.58
C PRO A 382 15.12 16.51 18.04
N VAL A 383 14.71 15.33 18.51
CA VAL A 383 15.24 14.74 19.73
C VAL A 383 16.71 14.31 19.53
N PRO A 384 17.49 14.08 20.59
CA PRO A 384 18.82 13.51 20.49
C PRO A 384 18.83 12.21 19.68
N GLN A 385 19.93 11.96 18.96
CA GLN A 385 20.11 10.75 18.17
C GLN A 385 19.97 9.48 19.04
N GLY A 386 19.20 8.50 18.54
CA GLY A 386 18.90 7.27 19.26
C GLY A 386 17.72 7.36 20.23
N GLU A 387 17.22 8.56 20.53
CA GLU A 387 15.99 8.72 21.31
C GLU A 387 14.74 8.46 20.46
N ILE A 388 13.73 7.84 21.09
CA ILE A 388 12.45 7.56 20.44
C ILE A 388 11.58 8.82 20.47
N GLY A 389 11.10 9.22 19.30
CA GLY A 389 10.16 10.31 19.13
C GLY A 389 9.18 10.05 18.00
N GLU A 390 8.41 11.04 17.61
CA GLU A 390 7.50 10.97 16.48
C GLU A 390 8.26 11.23 15.18
N ILE A 391 8.11 10.34 14.21
CA ILE A 391 8.75 10.44 12.89
C ILE A 391 8.04 11.53 12.08
N THR A 392 8.79 12.52 11.61
CA THR A 392 8.33 13.57 10.71
C THR A 392 9.17 13.59 9.44
N VAL A 393 8.53 13.92 8.34
CA VAL A 393 9.15 13.81 7.03
C VAL A 393 8.81 15.00 6.13
N ARG A 394 9.76 15.36 5.26
CA ARG A 394 9.60 16.36 4.22
C ARG A 394 10.29 15.89 2.95
N GLY A 395 9.65 16.07 1.81
CA GLY A 395 10.20 15.68 0.53
C GLY A 395 9.17 15.82 -0.59
N PRO A 396 9.60 15.71 -1.86
CA PRO A 396 8.74 15.93 -3.02
C PRO A 396 7.65 14.87 -3.21
N MET A 397 7.72 13.73 -2.48
CA MET A 397 6.68 12.70 -2.49
C MET A 397 5.76 12.77 -1.27
N VAL A 398 5.89 13.80 -0.44
CA VAL A 398 5.03 13.97 0.74
C VAL A 398 3.75 14.70 0.34
N SER A 399 2.60 14.09 0.65
CA SER A 399 1.29 14.68 0.37
C SER A 399 1.14 16.07 1.01
N PRO A 400 0.64 17.07 0.26
CA PRO A 400 0.46 18.41 0.79
C PRO A 400 -0.60 18.46 1.89
N GLU A 401 -1.68 17.67 1.78
CA GLU A 401 -2.79 17.75 2.72
C GLU A 401 -3.71 16.51 2.71
N TYR A 402 -4.56 16.43 3.72
CA TYR A 402 -5.79 15.65 3.70
C TYR A 402 -6.92 16.53 3.16
N LYS A 403 -7.65 16.03 2.18
CA LYS A 403 -8.69 16.79 1.48
C LYS A 403 -9.84 17.16 2.40
N GLU A 404 -10.13 18.45 2.51
CA GLU A 404 -11.24 19.01 3.28
C GLU A 404 -11.25 18.62 4.78
N LEU A 405 -10.05 18.36 5.35
CA LEU A 405 -9.88 18.00 6.76
C LEU A 405 -8.92 18.97 7.49
N PRO A 406 -9.32 20.24 7.70
CA PRO A 406 -8.43 21.27 8.26
C PRO A 406 -7.92 20.93 9.66
N GLN A 407 -8.73 20.29 10.50
CA GLN A 407 -8.32 19.89 11.85
C GLN A 407 -7.23 18.80 11.81
N GLU A 408 -7.37 17.82 10.92
CA GLU A 408 -6.39 16.77 10.71
C GLU A 408 -5.09 17.32 10.12
N ASN A 409 -5.21 18.26 9.19
CA ASN A 409 -4.06 18.95 8.62
C ASN A 409 -3.31 19.77 9.67
N ALA A 410 -4.00 20.48 10.55
CA ALA A 410 -3.38 21.24 11.64
C ALA A 410 -2.53 20.36 12.59
N VAL A 411 -2.90 19.10 12.78
CA VAL A 411 -2.14 18.15 13.60
C VAL A 411 -1.01 17.47 12.80
N ALA A 412 -1.29 17.11 11.54
CA ALA A 412 -0.38 16.27 10.75
C ALA A 412 0.63 17.07 9.91
N LYS A 413 0.35 18.32 9.59
CA LYS A 413 1.22 19.16 8.75
C LYS A 413 1.83 20.29 9.58
N VAL A 414 3.12 20.53 9.38
CA VAL A 414 3.88 21.57 10.10
C VAL A 414 4.58 22.43 9.08
N ASP A 415 4.16 23.68 8.97
CA ASP A 415 4.80 24.65 8.08
C ASP A 415 5.99 25.28 8.80
N THR A 416 7.16 25.24 8.18
CA THR A 416 8.42 25.82 8.66
C THR A 416 9.07 26.66 7.55
N ALA A 417 10.10 27.40 7.89
CA ALA A 417 10.91 28.13 6.89
C ALA A 417 11.57 27.21 5.84
N GLU A 418 11.79 25.94 6.19
CA GLU A 418 12.35 24.92 5.28
C GLU A 418 11.30 24.32 4.35
N GLY A 419 10.00 24.56 4.58
CA GLY A 419 8.86 24.00 3.88
C GLY A 419 7.95 23.20 4.78
N ARG A 420 6.98 22.49 4.16
CA ARG A 420 5.97 21.71 4.87
C ARG A 420 6.45 20.32 5.24
N TRP A 421 6.36 19.99 6.52
CA TRP A 421 6.61 18.66 7.09
C TRP A 421 5.32 17.91 7.32
N HIS A 422 5.39 16.59 7.26
CA HIS A 422 4.31 15.69 7.62
C HIS A 422 4.68 14.85 8.82
N ARG A 423 3.84 14.83 9.84
CA ARG A 423 3.93 13.94 11.00
C ARG A 423 3.29 12.61 10.64
N MET A 424 4.09 11.55 10.63
CA MET A 424 3.66 10.21 10.19
C MET A 424 2.66 9.55 11.16
N GLY A 425 2.56 10.04 12.40
CA GLY A 425 1.86 9.34 13.48
C GLY A 425 2.52 8.02 13.87
N ASP A 426 3.73 7.79 13.40
CA ASP A 426 4.62 6.70 13.74
C ASP A 426 5.67 7.18 14.73
N VAL A 427 6.12 6.29 15.61
CA VAL A 427 7.23 6.56 16.53
C VAL A 427 8.43 5.70 16.19
N GLY A 428 9.61 6.25 16.42
CA GLY A 428 10.86 5.58 16.10
C GLY A 428 12.08 6.41 16.43
N TYR A 429 13.23 5.95 15.98
CA TYR A 429 14.50 6.65 16.17
C TYR A 429 15.44 6.40 15.00
N VAL A 430 16.47 7.24 14.87
CA VAL A 430 17.57 7.04 13.91
C VAL A 430 18.79 6.57 14.66
N ASP A 431 19.37 5.42 14.27
CA ASP A 431 20.58 4.88 14.91
C ASP A 431 21.86 5.61 14.44
N GLU A 432 22.99 5.29 15.07
CA GLU A 432 24.31 5.86 14.77
C GLU A 432 24.74 5.64 13.31
N SER A 433 24.23 4.59 12.67
CA SER A 433 24.51 4.30 11.27
C SER A 433 23.53 5.00 10.30
N GLY A 434 22.62 5.85 10.81
CA GLY A 434 21.63 6.58 10.03
C GLY A 434 20.44 5.73 9.58
N ARG A 435 20.20 4.54 10.16
CA ARG A 435 19.04 3.72 9.88
C ARG A 435 17.85 4.14 10.74
N LEU A 436 16.69 4.20 10.11
CA LEU A 436 15.43 4.46 10.78
C LEU A 436 14.86 3.16 11.37
N TRP A 437 14.46 3.23 12.62
CA TRP A 437 13.84 2.15 13.37
C TRP A 437 12.42 2.52 13.74
N PHE A 438 11.45 1.78 13.24
CA PHE A 438 10.04 1.92 13.56
C PHE A 438 9.74 1.21 14.88
N CYS A 439 9.15 1.93 15.82
CA CYS A 439 8.79 1.43 17.15
C CYS A 439 7.27 1.26 17.35
N GLY A 440 6.45 1.66 16.37
CA GLY A 440 5.01 1.51 16.40
C GLY A 440 4.24 2.78 16.05
N ARG A 441 2.93 2.70 16.14
CA ARG A 441 2.06 3.87 16.00
C ARG A 441 2.01 4.68 17.29
N LYS A 442 2.08 6.00 17.20
CA LYS A 442 1.93 6.91 18.34
C LYS A 442 0.66 6.65 19.15
N SER A 443 -0.44 6.38 18.47
CA SER A 443 -1.75 6.10 19.07
C SER A 443 -1.83 4.75 19.79
N HIS A 444 -0.90 3.84 19.54
CA HIS A 444 -0.87 2.51 20.18
C HIS A 444 0.03 2.46 21.42
N ARG A 445 0.70 3.56 21.77
CA ARG A 445 1.54 3.60 22.96
C ARG A 445 0.75 3.23 24.22
N VAL A 446 1.39 2.51 25.11
CA VAL A 446 0.84 2.16 26.41
C VAL A 446 1.43 3.09 27.47
N THR A 447 0.61 4.00 27.99
CA THR A 447 0.98 4.84 29.13
C THR A 447 0.84 4.03 30.41
N LEU A 448 1.90 3.95 31.20
CA LEU A 448 1.95 3.15 32.42
C LEU A 448 1.43 3.94 33.63
N LYS A 449 0.82 3.26 34.60
CA LYS A 449 0.34 3.86 35.87
C LYS A 449 1.48 4.52 36.66
N GLU A 450 2.64 3.91 36.68
CA GLU A 450 3.84 4.36 37.37
C GLU A 450 4.63 5.43 36.62
N GLY A 451 4.12 5.88 35.49
CA GLY A 451 4.79 6.79 34.58
C GLY A 451 5.64 6.06 33.53
N GLY A 452 5.86 6.74 32.42
CA GLY A 452 6.55 6.21 31.26
C GLY A 452 5.60 5.64 30.19
N VAL A 453 6.18 5.26 29.08
CA VAL A 453 5.47 4.79 27.89
C VAL A 453 6.14 3.55 27.34
N ILE A 454 5.34 2.58 26.91
CA ILE A 454 5.79 1.41 26.14
C ILE A 454 5.27 1.54 24.71
N PHE A 455 6.12 1.19 23.75
CA PHE A 455 5.76 1.10 22.33
C PHE A 455 5.61 -0.37 21.93
N PRO A 456 4.38 -0.85 21.76
CA PRO A 456 4.07 -2.29 21.62
C PRO A 456 4.85 -2.99 20.52
N ASP A 457 4.95 -2.39 19.33
CA ASP A 457 5.58 -3.03 18.16
C ASP A 457 7.05 -3.39 18.40
N ARG A 458 7.76 -2.66 19.27
CA ARG A 458 9.12 -3.03 19.68
C ARG A 458 9.18 -4.37 20.40
N LEU A 459 8.26 -4.57 21.33
CA LEU A 459 8.24 -5.74 22.19
C LEU A 459 7.69 -6.97 21.47
N GLU A 460 6.76 -6.75 20.54
CA GLU A 460 6.14 -7.83 19.78
C GLU A 460 7.16 -8.61 18.95
N GLY A 461 8.19 -7.93 18.41
CA GLY A 461 9.31 -8.58 17.73
C GLY A 461 10.00 -9.64 18.58
N LEU A 462 10.20 -9.35 19.88
CA LEU A 462 10.78 -10.28 20.84
C LEU A 462 9.88 -11.51 21.04
N PHE A 463 8.60 -11.31 21.34
CA PHE A 463 7.67 -12.42 21.62
C PHE A 463 7.39 -13.28 20.39
N ASN A 464 7.42 -12.69 19.20
CA ASN A 464 7.26 -13.39 17.93
C ASN A 464 8.45 -14.33 17.58
N THR A 465 9.54 -14.30 18.34
CA THR A 465 10.65 -15.26 18.17
C THR A 465 10.29 -16.65 18.70
N HIS A 466 9.31 -16.77 19.58
CA HIS A 466 8.92 -18.06 20.16
C HIS A 466 8.23 -18.95 19.11
N PRO A 467 8.64 -20.22 18.95
CA PRO A 467 8.15 -21.11 17.88
C PRO A 467 6.64 -21.40 17.94
N ASP A 468 6.00 -21.35 19.10
CA ASP A 468 4.56 -21.58 19.26
C ASP A 468 3.70 -20.31 19.14
N VAL A 469 4.30 -19.16 18.96
CA VAL A 469 3.62 -17.90 18.74
C VAL A 469 3.41 -17.67 17.25
N ALA A 470 2.17 -17.51 16.83
CA ALA A 470 1.85 -17.08 15.47
C ALA A 470 1.94 -15.55 15.37
N ARG A 471 1.37 -14.85 16.35
CA ARG A 471 1.44 -13.40 16.49
C ARG A 471 1.38 -12.98 17.96
N ALA A 472 2.10 -11.95 18.32
CA ALA A 472 2.05 -11.30 19.62
C ALA A 472 1.50 -9.87 19.47
N ALA A 473 0.74 -9.41 20.45
CA ALA A 473 0.30 -8.03 20.57
C ALA A 473 0.40 -7.56 22.02
N VAL A 474 1.02 -6.43 22.26
CA VAL A 474 1.04 -5.77 23.57
C VAL A 474 0.00 -4.65 23.58
N VAL A 475 -0.90 -4.68 24.55
CA VAL A 475 -1.94 -3.66 24.73
C VAL A 475 -1.94 -3.11 26.15
N GLY A 476 -2.41 -1.87 26.31
CA GLY A 476 -2.61 -1.26 27.62
C GLY A 476 -3.99 -1.63 28.19
N VAL A 477 -4.01 -2.17 29.40
CA VAL A 477 -5.26 -2.38 30.16
C VAL A 477 -5.10 -1.70 31.52
N ALA A 478 -5.87 -0.65 31.75
CA ALA A 478 -5.85 0.13 32.98
C ALA A 478 -4.42 0.60 33.38
N GLY A 479 -3.58 0.97 32.41
CA GLY A 479 -2.21 1.43 32.61
C GLY A 479 -1.17 0.33 32.86
N GLU A 480 -1.53 -0.93 32.57
CA GLU A 480 -0.62 -2.07 32.61
C GLU A 480 -0.46 -2.69 31.21
N PRO A 481 0.76 -3.09 30.81
CA PRO A 481 1.00 -3.77 29.56
C PRO A 481 0.57 -5.24 29.67
N VAL A 482 -0.30 -5.68 28.77
CA VAL A 482 -0.77 -7.06 28.67
C VAL A 482 -0.33 -7.64 27.35
N LEU A 483 0.36 -8.77 27.38
CA LEU A 483 0.70 -9.54 26.18
C LEU A 483 -0.49 -10.42 25.79
N ILE A 484 -0.94 -10.27 24.55
CA ILE A 484 -1.93 -11.15 23.94
C ILE A 484 -1.22 -11.99 22.89
N VAL A 485 -1.47 -13.28 22.88
CA VAL A 485 -0.82 -14.24 21.99
C VAL A 485 -1.87 -14.90 21.12
N GLU A 486 -1.66 -14.85 19.82
CA GLU A 486 -2.28 -15.76 18.87
C GLU A 486 -1.37 -16.98 18.75
N PRO A 487 -1.78 -18.16 19.24
CA PRO A 487 -0.97 -19.36 19.18
C PRO A 487 -0.97 -19.96 17.77
N LYS A 488 0.08 -20.72 17.42
CA LYS A 488 0.03 -21.55 16.22
C LYS A 488 -0.98 -22.70 16.40
N GLU A 489 -1.57 -23.17 15.29
CA GLU A 489 -2.54 -24.29 15.32
C GLU A 489 -1.94 -25.56 15.93
N LYS A 490 -0.66 -25.81 15.67
CA LYS A 490 0.11 -26.91 16.26
C LYS A 490 1.16 -26.32 17.18
N MET A 491 0.88 -26.27 18.49
CA MET A 491 1.84 -25.88 19.51
C MET A 491 2.62 -27.08 20.00
N SER A 492 3.90 -26.84 20.33
CA SER A 492 4.74 -27.83 21.01
C SER A 492 4.55 -27.83 22.52
N LEU A 493 4.18 -26.66 23.10
CA LEU A 493 3.97 -26.46 24.53
C LEU A 493 2.48 -26.39 24.87
N ARG A 494 2.14 -26.72 26.12
CA ARG A 494 0.82 -26.40 26.69
C ARG A 494 0.75 -24.88 26.97
N ARG A 495 -0.45 -24.31 27.04
CA ARG A 495 -0.63 -22.85 27.23
C ARG A 495 0.05 -22.34 28.50
N ASP A 496 0.01 -23.07 29.59
CA ASP A 496 0.67 -22.70 30.86
C ASP A 496 2.21 -22.72 30.76
N GLU A 497 2.75 -23.64 29.99
CA GLU A 497 4.19 -23.71 29.68
C GLU A 497 4.62 -22.55 28.77
N LEU A 498 3.82 -22.24 27.76
CA LEU A 498 4.06 -21.11 26.88
C LEU A 498 4.01 -19.77 27.64
N VAL A 499 3.07 -19.59 28.59
CA VAL A 499 3.05 -18.40 29.47
C VAL A 499 4.37 -18.26 30.23
N ARG A 500 4.86 -19.35 30.84
CA ARG A 500 6.14 -19.31 31.58
C ARG A 500 7.31 -18.96 30.66
N ALA A 501 7.36 -19.59 29.46
CA ALA A 501 8.42 -19.30 28.49
C ALA A 501 8.42 -17.85 28.04
N LEU A 502 7.26 -17.27 27.76
CA LEU A 502 7.13 -15.88 27.34
C LEU A 502 7.47 -14.89 28.47
N LEU A 503 7.12 -15.20 29.72
CA LEU A 503 7.50 -14.38 30.85
C LEU A 503 9.03 -14.43 31.14
N VAL A 504 9.66 -15.60 30.91
CA VAL A 504 11.12 -15.71 30.95
C VAL A 504 11.76 -14.89 29.81
N LEU A 505 11.22 -15.01 28.61
CA LEU A 505 11.67 -14.23 27.45
C LEU A 505 11.55 -12.71 27.72
N ALA A 506 10.47 -12.27 28.36
CA ALA A 506 10.28 -10.87 28.75
C ALA A 506 11.40 -10.33 29.65
N GLN A 507 12.05 -11.16 30.47
CA GLN A 507 13.15 -10.71 31.35
C GLN A 507 14.42 -10.32 30.58
N THR A 508 14.52 -10.69 29.30
CA THR A 508 15.70 -10.36 28.49
C THR A 508 15.69 -8.91 27.95
N ASN A 509 14.60 -8.17 28.17
CA ASN A 509 14.45 -6.79 27.70
C ASN A 509 13.84 -5.90 28.79
N ASP A 510 14.44 -4.75 29.05
CA ASP A 510 14.08 -3.84 30.16
C ASP A 510 12.64 -3.32 30.13
N GLU A 511 12.07 -3.12 28.94
CA GLU A 511 10.67 -2.72 28.80
C GLU A 511 9.74 -3.94 28.86
N ALA A 512 10.10 -5.04 28.21
CA ALA A 512 9.29 -6.25 28.15
C ALA A 512 9.06 -6.90 29.52
N ARG A 513 10.01 -6.79 30.45
CA ARG A 513 9.87 -7.32 31.83
C ARG A 513 8.71 -6.70 32.62
N ARG A 514 8.16 -5.58 32.14
CA ARG A 514 6.95 -4.97 32.70
C ARG A 514 5.67 -5.71 32.31
N VAL A 515 5.73 -6.54 31.29
CA VAL A 515 4.63 -7.44 30.91
C VAL A 515 4.56 -8.58 31.92
N ARG A 516 3.49 -8.61 32.72
CA ARG A 516 3.26 -9.61 33.76
C ARG A 516 2.06 -10.49 33.50
N ARG A 517 1.23 -10.13 32.53
CA ARG A 517 0.01 -10.83 32.16
C ARG A 517 0.06 -11.25 30.71
N VAL A 518 -0.22 -12.54 30.46
CA VAL A 518 -0.29 -13.14 29.12
C VAL A 518 -1.68 -13.72 28.92
N LEU A 519 -2.32 -13.39 27.83
CA LEU A 519 -3.64 -13.88 27.43
C LEU A 519 -3.56 -14.52 26.05
N PHE A 520 -4.46 -15.43 25.75
CA PHE A 520 -4.56 -16.09 24.46
C PHE A 520 -5.82 -15.64 23.72
N TYR A 521 -5.65 -15.29 22.45
CA TYR A 521 -6.73 -14.97 21.53
C TYR A 521 -6.58 -15.82 20.29
N ASP A 522 -7.58 -16.64 19.95
CA ASP A 522 -7.43 -17.69 18.94
C ASP A 522 -7.09 -17.15 17.55
N ARG A 523 -7.62 -15.98 17.15
CA ARG A 523 -7.31 -15.32 15.89
C ARG A 523 -7.48 -13.82 16.02
N PHE A 524 -6.37 -13.07 15.86
CA PHE A 524 -6.37 -11.62 16.04
C PHE A 524 -7.35 -10.89 15.11
N PRO A 525 -8.08 -9.88 15.63
CA PRO A 525 -8.77 -8.94 14.77
C PRO A 525 -7.72 -8.12 14.00
N VAL A 526 -7.80 -8.19 12.67
CA VAL A 526 -6.86 -7.52 11.77
C VAL A 526 -7.61 -6.80 10.66
N ASP A 527 -6.92 -5.86 10.00
CA ASP A 527 -7.46 -5.21 8.82
C ASP A 527 -7.77 -6.21 7.71
N ARG A 528 -8.88 -5.99 7.02
CA ARG A 528 -9.36 -6.91 5.96
C ARG A 528 -8.48 -6.92 4.71
N ARG A 529 -7.70 -5.88 4.49
CA ARG A 529 -6.91 -5.70 3.27
C ARG A 529 -5.59 -6.46 3.32
N HIS A 530 -4.79 -6.22 4.36
CA HIS A 530 -3.45 -6.78 4.46
C HIS A 530 -3.41 -8.03 5.33
N ASN A 531 -4.46 -8.25 6.16
CA ASN A 531 -4.53 -9.30 7.20
C ASN A 531 -3.30 -9.25 8.14
N ALA A 532 -2.79 -8.04 8.37
CA ALA A 532 -1.53 -7.84 9.05
C ALA A 532 -1.60 -6.77 10.15
N LYS A 533 -2.37 -5.69 9.93
CA LYS A 533 -2.50 -4.62 10.92
C LYS A 533 -3.46 -5.04 12.04
N ILE A 534 -2.92 -5.26 13.21
CA ILE A 534 -3.68 -5.70 14.39
C ILE A 534 -4.59 -4.57 14.89
N ASP A 535 -5.87 -4.87 15.13
CA ASP A 535 -6.80 -3.96 15.80
C ASP A 535 -6.56 -4.00 17.32
N ARG A 536 -5.55 -3.23 17.76
CA ARG A 536 -5.18 -3.17 19.18
C ARG A 536 -6.28 -2.60 20.08
N PRO A 537 -7.08 -1.58 19.67
CA PRO A 537 -8.23 -1.15 20.46
C PRO A 537 -9.21 -2.27 20.76
N ALA A 538 -9.55 -3.10 19.77
CA ALA A 538 -10.44 -4.24 19.97
C ALA A 538 -9.84 -5.28 20.93
N LEU A 539 -8.53 -5.58 20.79
CA LEU A 539 -7.81 -6.48 21.71
C LEU A 539 -7.74 -5.92 23.13
N ALA A 540 -7.48 -4.63 23.30
CA ALA A 540 -7.45 -3.98 24.62
C ALA A 540 -8.82 -4.03 25.30
N ALA A 541 -9.90 -3.73 24.57
CA ALA A 541 -11.26 -3.80 25.08
C ALA A 541 -11.66 -5.25 25.47
N TRP A 542 -11.19 -6.25 24.73
CA TRP A 542 -11.38 -7.66 25.07
C TRP A 542 -10.56 -8.03 26.30
N ALA A 543 -9.26 -7.69 26.36
CA ALA A 543 -8.35 -8.02 27.46
C ALA A 543 -8.80 -7.41 28.81
N ALA A 544 -9.45 -6.24 28.75
CA ALA A 544 -10.03 -5.60 29.94
C ALA A 544 -11.17 -6.43 30.56
N ARG A 545 -11.85 -7.26 29.79
CA ARG A 545 -12.95 -8.13 30.22
C ARG A 545 -12.53 -9.57 30.49
N ALA A 546 -11.39 -9.99 29.94
CA ALA A 546 -10.84 -11.33 30.15
C ALA A 546 -10.36 -11.46 31.61
N ARG A 547 -10.73 -12.56 32.26
CA ARG A 547 -10.33 -12.89 33.65
C ARG A 547 -9.00 -13.64 33.69
#